data_ffca5174c0cb147815c5910d8aa904fb
#
_entry.id   ffca5174c0cb147815c5910d8aa904fb
#
_cell.length_a   1.000
_cell.length_b   1.000
_cell.length_c   1.000
_cell.angle_alpha   90.00
_cell.angle_beta   90.00
_cell.angle_gamma   90.00
#
_symmetry.space_group_name_H-M   'P 1'
#
loop_
_entity.id
_entity.type
_entity.pdbx_description
1 polymer ?
#
loop_
_entity_poly.entity_id
_entity_poly.type
_entity_poly.pdbx_seq_one_letter_code
_entity_poly.pdbx_strand_id
1 'polypeptide(L)'
;MLCKDKIISIFCLIDDILKGINHQDDIRRKVSDSEINLTALVSSTSFYGNHDSAIRFIKQYGFIPDMLDKSRFNRRLHKIGSILYELFEIISSYFKDICCEMQYIIDSFPVAFCHNMRIANCKIVSGKKWRGYTASMRNYFYGVKVQLLTTKNGIPIAFHFTPGKTGDAKAIGKMIDKLPAEASIYADSAYTNYKLEDFAKEEKCILLKVQRKSNSKRFDTEQQKNEKLKMRKKVETTISDIKKLFPRTIHAVTLNGFLIKLTLFVFGLQLNKSIN
;
A
#
# COMPACT_ATOMS: atom_id res chain seq x y z
N MET A 1 13.69 2.89 -14.91
CA MET A 1 14.90 2.62 -14.09
C MET A 1 15.13 3.84 -13.21
N LEU A 2 15.38 3.67 -11.91
CA LEU A 2 15.70 4.79 -11.02
C LEU A 2 17.01 5.42 -11.49
N CYS A 3 17.02 6.73 -11.79
CA CYS A 3 18.26 7.45 -12.03
C CYS A 3 19.01 7.65 -10.70
N LYS A 4 20.31 7.97 -10.77
CA LYS A 4 21.16 8.17 -9.59
C LYS A 4 20.58 9.23 -8.65
N ASP A 5 20.13 10.35 -9.19
CA ASP A 5 19.59 11.46 -8.42
C ASP A 5 18.33 11.07 -7.64
N LYS A 6 17.45 10.25 -8.24
CA LYS A 6 16.25 9.76 -7.57
C LYS A 6 16.58 8.81 -6.41
N ILE A 7 17.61 7.97 -6.54
CA ILE A 7 18.08 7.09 -5.44
C ILE A 7 18.59 7.95 -4.28
N ILE A 8 19.40 8.97 -4.58
CA ILE A 8 19.94 9.90 -3.57
C ILE A 8 18.79 10.67 -2.90
N SER A 9 17.85 11.21 -3.68
CA SER A 9 16.70 11.94 -3.13
C SER A 9 15.85 11.08 -2.19
N ILE A 10 15.60 9.82 -2.55
CA ILE A 10 14.87 8.89 -1.68
C ILE A 10 15.67 8.60 -0.40
N PHE A 11 16.99 8.43 -0.50
CA PHE A 11 17.86 8.23 0.66
C PHE A 11 17.78 9.43 1.60
N CYS A 12 18.01 10.65 1.10
CA CYS A 12 17.97 11.87 1.89
C CYS A 12 16.60 12.04 2.59
N LEU A 13 15.50 11.84 1.85
CA LEU A 13 14.15 11.93 2.42
C LEU A 13 13.94 10.95 3.58
N ILE A 14 14.35 9.69 3.43
CA ILE A 14 14.22 8.68 4.48
C ILE A 14 15.09 9.03 5.68
N ASP A 15 16.33 9.42 5.44
CA ASP A 15 17.31 9.72 6.47
C ASP A 15 16.92 10.95 7.29
N ASP A 16 16.44 12.00 6.63
CA ASP A 16 15.95 13.22 7.27
C ASP A 16 14.70 12.94 8.13
N ILE A 17 13.76 12.12 7.63
CA ILE A 17 12.58 11.72 8.42
C ILE A 17 13.01 10.92 9.65
N LEU A 18 13.89 9.92 9.49
CA LEU A 18 14.34 9.11 10.61
C LEU A 18 15.08 9.94 11.68
N LYS A 19 15.89 10.90 11.26
CA LYS A 19 16.49 11.88 12.16
C LYS A 19 15.45 12.76 12.85
N GLY A 20 14.47 13.24 12.09
CA GLY A 20 13.39 14.09 12.59
C GLY A 20 12.53 13.44 13.68
N ILE A 21 12.31 12.13 13.59
CA ILE A 21 11.59 11.35 14.61
C ILE A 21 12.52 10.82 15.72
N ASN A 22 13.79 11.25 15.76
CA ASN A 22 14.81 10.78 16.71
C ASN A 22 15.01 9.26 16.69
N HIS A 23 14.89 8.63 15.52
CA HIS A 23 15.13 7.19 15.39
C HIS A 23 16.57 6.85 15.74
N GLN A 24 16.73 5.87 16.63
CA GLN A 24 18.05 5.40 17.05
C GLN A 24 18.37 4.07 16.37
N ASP A 25 19.39 4.10 15.58
CA ASP A 25 19.94 2.90 14.97
C ASP A 25 20.72 2.04 16.00
N ASP A 26 20.83 0.75 15.74
CA ASP A 26 21.65 -0.16 16.55
C ASP A 26 23.14 0.26 16.45
N ILE A 27 23.81 0.53 17.57
CA ILE A 27 25.19 1.01 17.63
C ILE A 27 26.19 0.08 16.91
N ARG A 28 25.88 -1.22 16.83
CA ARG A 28 26.74 -2.23 16.19
C ARG A 28 26.51 -2.37 14.69
N ARG A 29 25.70 -1.49 14.07
CA ARG A 29 25.38 -1.59 12.65
C ARG A 29 26.57 -1.20 11.77
N LYS A 30 26.70 -1.90 10.64
CA LYS A 30 27.56 -1.49 9.53
C LYS A 30 26.78 -0.69 8.48
N VAL A 31 25.47 -0.90 8.40
CA VAL A 31 24.53 -0.32 7.44
C VAL A 31 23.38 0.31 8.22
N SER A 32 23.02 1.55 7.93
CA SER A 32 21.94 2.29 8.60
C SER A 32 20.56 1.75 8.25
N ASP A 33 19.55 2.06 9.06
CA ASP A 33 18.17 1.71 8.75
C ASP A 33 17.66 2.51 7.54
N SER A 34 18.16 3.73 7.30
CA SER A 34 17.93 4.50 6.07
C SER A 34 18.41 3.75 4.82
N GLU A 35 19.62 3.18 4.87
CA GLU A 35 20.22 2.41 3.76
C GLU A 35 19.48 1.09 3.52
N ILE A 36 19.01 0.41 4.57
CA ILE A 36 18.17 -0.81 4.45
C ILE A 36 16.83 -0.46 3.79
N ASN A 37 16.15 0.59 4.25
CA ASN A 37 14.86 1.01 3.67
C ASN A 37 15.01 1.46 2.22
N LEU A 38 16.05 2.23 1.90
CA LEU A 38 16.38 2.60 0.51
C LEU A 38 16.53 1.36 -0.37
N THR A 39 17.38 0.41 0.04
CA THR A 39 17.64 -0.80 -0.74
C THR A 39 16.37 -1.64 -0.93
N ALA A 40 15.53 -1.74 0.10
CA ALA A 40 14.24 -2.43 0.02
C ALA A 40 13.28 -1.73 -0.97
N LEU A 41 13.21 -0.40 -0.98
CA LEU A 41 12.41 0.38 -1.92
C LEU A 41 12.93 0.25 -3.35
N VAL A 42 14.25 0.31 -3.56
CA VAL A 42 14.87 0.05 -4.85
C VAL A 42 14.53 -1.36 -5.35
N SER A 43 14.49 -2.36 -4.44
CA SER A 43 14.10 -3.71 -4.82
C SER A 43 12.67 -3.78 -5.35
N SER A 44 11.72 -3.08 -4.72
CA SER A 44 10.31 -3.09 -5.11
C SER A 44 10.02 -2.30 -6.38
N THR A 45 10.72 -1.19 -6.60
CA THR A 45 10.47 -0.29 -7.74
C THR A 45 11.19 -0.70 -9.02
N SER A 46 12.36 -1.36 -8.91
CA SER A 46 13.22 -1.65 -10.05
C SER A 46 13.53 -3.13 -10.26
N PHE A 47 13.33 -3.97 -9.25
CA PHE A 47 13.69 -5.39 -9.28
C PHE A 47 12.54 -6.31 -8.86
N TYR A 48 11.29 -5.87 -8.98
CA TYR A 48 10.10 -6.69 -8.67
C TYR A 48 10.14 -7.35 -7.27
N GLY A 49 10.72 -6.64 -6.27
CA GLY A 49 10.89 -7.15 -4.91
C GLY A 49 12.00 -8.19 -4.74
N ASN A 50 12.93 -8.30 -5.69
CA ASN A 50 14.11 -9.14 -5.57
C ASN A 50 15.20 -8.39 -4.80
N HIS A 51 15.32 -8.67 -3.51
CA HIS A 51 16.31 -8.03 -2.63
C HIS A 51 17.75 -8.33 -3.05
N ASP A 52 18.03 -9.54 -3.52
CA ASP A 52 19.39 -9.92 -3.94
C ASP A 52 19.88 -9.10 -5.15
N SER A 53 18.99 -8.88 -6.12
CA SER A 53 19.31 -8.05 -7.29
C SER A 53 19.51 -6.57 -6.89
N ALA A 54 18.71 -6.06 -5.96
CA ALA A 54 18.87 -4.70 -5.44
C ALA A 54 20.17 -4.54 -4.65
N ILE A 55 20.51 -5.49 -3.79
CA ILE A 55 21.77 -5.50 -3.03
C ILE A 55 22.97 -5.46 -3.97
N ARG A 56 22.98 -6.32 -5.01
CA ARG A 56 24.07 -6.34 -6.01
C ARG A 56 24.16 -5.02 -6.75
N PHE A 57 23.04 -4.46 -7.17
CA PHE A 57 22.98 -3.16 -7.84
C PHE A 57 23.56 -2.05 -6.95
N ILE A 58 23.10 -1.92 -5.71
CA ILE A 58 23.55 -0.89 -4.76
C ILE A 58 25.05 -0.98 -4.49
N LYS A 59 25.58 -2.21 -4.35
CA LYS A 59 27.04 -2.44 -4.20
C LYS A 59 27.82 -2.09 -5.45
N GLN A 60 27.39 -2.57 -6.60
CA GLN A 60 28.08 -2.39 -7.89
C GLN A 60 28.22 -0.91 -8.27
N TYR A 61 27.19 -0.11 -7.98
CA TYR A 61 27.22 1.32 -8.27
C TYR A 61 27.79 2.17 -7.12
N GLY A 62 28.32 1.56 -6.07
CA GLY A 62 29.01 2.24 -4.98
C GLY A 62 28.11 3.08 -4.08
N PHE A 63 26.77 2.93 -4.11
CA PHE A 63 25.87 3.66 -3.24
C PHE A 63 26.06 3.29 -1.77
N ILE A 64 26.22 2.00 -1.49
CA ILE A 64 26.47 1.45 -0.14
C ILE A 64 27.51 0.32 -0.31
N PRO A 65 28.83 0.64 -0.23
CA PRO A 65 29.90 -0.34 -0.48
C PRO A 65 29.85 -1.54 0.47
N ASP A 66 29.55 -1.28 1.75
CA ASP A 66 29.52 -2.29 2.83
C ASP A 66 28.14 -2.94 3.02
N MET A 67 27.27 -2.88 1.98
CA MET A 67 25.93 -3.45 2.06
C MET A 67 25.96 -4.93 2.51
N LEU A 68 24.99 -5.30 3.33
CA LEU A 68 24.82 -6.63 3.90
C LEU A 68 24.58 -7.70 2.83
N ASP A 69 24.90 -8.96 3.15
CA ASP A 69 24.45 -10.11 2.38
C ASP A 69 22.91 -10.26 2.48
N LYS A 70 22.33 -11.02 1.55
CA LYS A 70 20.88 -11.25 1.46
C LYS A 70 20.25 -11.73 2.78
N SER A 71 20.92 -12.60 3.51
CA SER A 71 20.38 -13.21 4.74
C SER A 71 20.34 -12.20 5.87
N ARG A 72 21.42 -11.42 6.05
CA ARG A 72 21.52 -10.35 7.05
C ARG A 72 20.58 -9.21 6.70
N PHE A 73 20.53 -8.82 5.43
CA PHE A 73 19.60 -7.81 4.94
C PHE A 73 18.15 -8.17 5.25
N ASN A 74 17.69 -9.39 4.91
CA ASN A 74 16.33 -9.82 5.20
C ASN A 74 16.02 -9.82 6.69
N ARG A 75 16.93 -10.31 7.54
CA ARG A 75 16.75 -10.27 9.00
C ARG A 75 16.63 -8.83 9.53
N ARG A 76 17.46 -7.91 9.01
CA ARG A 76 17.39 -6.51 9.38
C ARG A 76 16.07 -5.87 8.92
N LEU A 77 15.68 -6.05 7.68
CA LEU A 77 14.43 -5.55 7.12
C LEU A 77 13.20 -6.04 7.91
N HIS A 78 13.20 -7.30 8.33
CA HIS A 78 12.13 -7.83 9.20
C HIS A 78 12.10 -7.16 10.57
N LYS A 79 13.26 -6.82 11.15
CA LYS A 79 13.37 -6.13 12.45
C LYS A 79 12.82 -4.70 12.36
N ILE A 80 13.06 -4.01 11.25
CA ILE A 80 12.65 -2.61 11.04
C ILE A 80 11.36 -2.45 10.23
N GLY A 81 10.59 -3.52 10.05
CA GLY A 81 9.36 -3.48 9.23
C GLY A 81 8.31 -2.48 9.70
N SER A 82 8.25 -2.16 11.00
CA SER A 82 7.39 -1.10 11.55
C SER A 82 7.81 0.29 11.08
N ILE A 83 9.11 0.55 10.99
CA ILE A 83 9.68 1.82 10.52
C ILE A 83 9.27 2.09 9.06
N LEU A 84 9.26 1.07 8.23
CA LEU A 84 8.82 1.18 6.85
C LEU A 84 7.37 1.69 6.75
N TYR A 85 6.49 1.19 7.61
CA TYR A 85 5.10 1.65 7.69
C TYR A 85 5.00 3.08 8.22
N GLU A 86 5.77 3.41 9.24
CA GLU A 86 5.83 4.76 9.83
C GLU A 86 6.33 5.80 8.82
N LEU A 87 7.38 5.50 8.05
CA LEU A 87 7.87 6.34 6.96
C LEU A 87 6.77 6.59 5.91
N PHE A 88 6.03 5.54 5.53
CA PHE A 88 4.90 5.69 4.61
C PHE A 88 3.82 6.62 5.17
N GLU A 89 3.45 6.50 6.45
CA GLU A 89 2.43 7.34 7.09
C GLU A 89 2.88 8.81 7.19
N ILE A 90 4.14 9.06 7.56
CA ILE A 90 4.71 10.42 7.64
C ILE A 90 4.68 11.09 6.27
N ILE A 91 5.18 10.40 5.24
CA ILE A 91 5.19 10.93 3.87
C ILE A 91 3.75 11.15 3.37
N SER A 92 2.82 10.23 3.69
CA SER A 92 1.40 10.40 3.37
C SER A 92 0.79 11.63 4.02
N SER A 93 1.19 11.97 5.26
CA SER A 93 0.73 13.19 5.93
C SER A 93 1.22 14.44 5.20
N TYR A 94 2.51 14.50 4.87
CA TYR A 94 3.05 15.60 4.09
C TYR A 94 2.31 15.84 2.78
N PHE A 95 1.97 14.75 2.06
CA PHE A 95 1.21 14.90 0.80
C PHE A 95 -0.20 15.39 1.00
N LYS A 96 -0.88 15.00 2.07
CA LYS A 96 -2.21 15.54 2.40
C LYS A 96 -2.15 17.03 2.67
N ASP A 97 -1.13 17.47 3.42
CA ASP A 97 -0.99 18.88 3.83
C ASP A 97 -0.58 19.78 2.66
N ILE A 98 0.36 19.33 1.81
CA ILE A 98 0.84 20.11 0.66
C ILE A 98 -0.18 20.15 -0.48
N CYS A 99 -0.82 19.02 -0.79
CA CYS A 99 -1.72 18.95 -1.94
C CYS A 99 -3.09 19.59 -1.67
N CYS A 100 -3.45 19.90 -0.42
CA CYS A 100 -4.79 20.41 -0.02
C CYS A 100 -5.94 19.63 -0.70
N GLU A 101 -5.71 18.36 -1.02
CA GLU A 101 -6.67 17.58 -1.80
C GLU A 101 -7.76 17.05 -0.88
N MET A 102 -9.01 17.37 -1.22
CA MET A 102 -10.18 16.96 -0.44
C MET A 102 -10.94 15.78 -1.09
N GLN A 103 -10.41 15.23 -2.18
CA GLN A 103 -11.03 14.12 -2.91
C GLN A 103 -10.15 12.88 -2.90
N TYR A 104 -10.66 11.84 -2.26
CA TYR A 104 -9.97 10.56 -2.09
C TYR A 104 -10.77 9.43 -2.72
N ILE A 105 -10.09 8.36 -3.08
CA ILE A 105 -10.70 7.18 -3.68
C ILE A 105 -10.23 5.96 -2.91
N ILE A 106 -11.17 5.10 -2.50
CA ILE A 106 -10.85 3.82 -1.87
C ILE A 106 -11.28 2.67 -2.78
N ASP A 107 -10.42 1.68 -2.91
CA ASP A 107 -10.74 0.40 -3.54
C ASP A 107 -9.89 -0.71 -2.95
N SER A 108 -10.25 -1.96 -3.22
CA SER A 108 -9.51 -3.12 -2.77
C SER A 108 -9.09 -4.03 -3.91
N PHE A 109 -7.95 -4.70 -3.74
CA PHE A 109 -7.52 -5.71 -4.67
C PHE A 109 -6.96 -6.94 -3.95
N PRO A 110 -7.19 -8.14 -4.50
CA PRO A 110 -6.68 -9.37 -3.93
C PRO A 110 -5.23 -9.59 -4.28
N VAL A 111 -4.46 -10.13 -3.30
CA VAL A 111 -3.12 -10.65 -3.52
C VAL A 111 -3.03 -12.06 -2.92
N ALA A 112 -2.82 -13.04 -3.78
CA ALA A 112 -2.77 -14.44 -3.39
C ALA A 112 -1.42 -14.82 -2.79
N PHE A 113 -1.41 -15.65 -1.75
CA PHE A 113 -0.20 -16.26 -1.20
C PHE A 113 0.33 -17.37 -2.09
N CYS A 114 -0.57 -18.12 -2.74
CA CYS A 114 -0.26 -19.25 -3.61
C CYS A 114 -1.40 -19.52 -4.59
N HIS A 115 -1.15 -20.36 -5.58
CA HIS A 115 -2.20 -20.92 -6.43
C HIS A 115 -3.18 -21.77 -5.63
N ASN A 116 -4.46 -21.79 -6.02
CA ASN A 116 -5.52 -22.50 -5.30
C ASN A 116 -5.23 -24.00 -5.08
N MET A 117 -4.57 -24.67 -6.03
CA MET A 117 -4.14 -26.07 -5.90
C MET A 117 -3.10 -26.29 -4.78
N ARG A 118 -2.40 -25.25 -4.33
CA ARG A 118 -1.35 -25.32 -3.31
C ARG A 118 -1.79 -24.87 -1.93
N ILE A 119 -3.09 -24.62 -1.71
CA ILE A 119 -3.61 -24.10 -0.42
C ILE A 119 -3.27 -25.05 0.72
N ALA A 120 -3.40 -26.38 0.53
CA ALA A 120 -3.08 -27.37 1.55
C ALA A 120 -1.60 -27.32 2.01
N ASN A 121 -0.69 -26.93 1.10
CA ASN A 121 0.74 -26.84 1.34
C ASN A 121 1.24 -25.41 1.61
N CYS A 122 0.33 -24.45 1.81
CA CYS A 122 0.70 -23.07 2.07
C CYS A 122 1.29 -22.92 3.48
N LYS A 123 2.60 -22.61 3.55
CA LYS A 123 3.33 -22.43 4.82
C LYS A 123 3.20 -21.02 5.41
N ILE A 124 2.72 -20.05 4.64
CA ILE A 124 2.62 -18.64 5.07
C ILE A 124 1.52 -18.46 6.12
N VAL A 125 0.37 -19.10 5.88
CA VAL A 125 -0.82 -19.02 6.73
C VAL A 125 -1.66 -20.30 6.61
N SER A 126 -2.56 -20.50 7.59
CA SER A 126 -3.56 -21.57 7.56
C SER A 126 -4.96 -21.02 7.88
N GLY A 127 -6.00 -21.74 7.46
CA GLY A 127 -7.38 -21.49 7.84
C GLY A 127 -8.24 -20.81 6.77
N LYS A 128 -9.55 -20.96 6.95
CA LYS A 128 -10.59 -20.52 5.97
C LYS A 128 -10.74 -19.01 5.83
N LYS A 129 -10.26 -18.21 6.79
CA LYS A 129 -10.37 -16.74 6.76
C LYS A 129 -9.62 -16.08 5.58
N TRP A 130 -8.61 -16.79 5.05
CA TRP A 130 -7.80 -16.30 3.94
C TRP A 130 -8.39 -16.59 2.56
N ARG A 131 -9.46 -17.40 2.48
CA ARG A 131 -10.16 -17.68 1.23
C ARG A 131 -11.07 -16.52 0.89
N GLY A 132 -10.83 -15.88 -0.25
CA GLY A 132 -11.66 -14.80 -0.78
C GLY A 132 -12.21 -15.14 -2.16
N TYR A 133 -13.17 -14.35 -2.59
CA TYR A 133 -13.77 -14.41 -3.93
C TYR A 133 -13.75 -13.04 -4.57
N THR A 134 -13.32 -12.97 -5.81
CA THR A 134 -13.32 -11.75 -6.62
C THR A 134 -14.46 -11.86 -7.63
N ALA A 135 -15.53 -11.10 -7.42
CA ALA A 135 -16.73 -11.18 -8.26
C ALA A 135 -16.48 -10.76 -9.71
N SER A 136 -15.68 -9.71 -9.93
CA SER A 136 -15.32 -9.22 -11.26
C SER A 136 -14.55 -10.23 -12.10
N MET A 137 -13.72 -11.04 -11.48
CA MET A 137 -12.92 -12.08 -12.14
C MET A 137 -13.55 -13.48 -12.02
N ARG A 138 -14.67 -13.62 -11.29
CA ARG A 138 -15.33 -14.90 -10.98
C ARG A 138 -14.36 -15.95 -10.44
N ASN A 139 -13.36 -15.52 -9.66
CA ASN A 139 -12.27 -16.39 -9.21
C ASN A 139 -12.11 -16.37 -7.69
N TYR A 140 -11.81 -17.55 -7.12
CA TYR A 140 -11.39 -17.68 -5.73
C TYR A 140 -9.89 -17.45 -5.60
N PHE A 141 -9.47 -16.89 -4.49
CA PHE A 141 -8.06 -16.74 -4.14
C PHE A 141 -7.82 -17.07 -2.67
N TYR A 142 -6.59 -17.40 -2.34
CA TYR A 142 -6.13 -17.64 -0.98
C TYR A 142 -5.06 -16.62 -0.64
N GLY A 143 -5.42 -15.59 0.12
CA GLY A 143 -4.53 -14.46 0.32
C GLY A 143 -5.12 -13.34 1.16
N VAL A 144 -4.57 -12.15 0.96
CA VAL A 144 -5.03 -10.90 1.55
C VAL A 144 -5.75 -10.04 0.52
N LYS A 145 -6.62 -9.15 0.98
CA LYS A 145 -7.05 -7.99 0.24
C LYS A 145 -6.25 -6.78 0.72
N VAL A 146 -5.72 -6.02 -0.20
CA VAL A 146 -5.12 -4.71 0.05
C VAL A 146 -6.22 -3.68 -0.13
N GLN A 147 -6.64 -3.06 0.97
CA GLN A 147 -7.51 -1.89 0.95
C GLN A 147 -6.61 -0.68 0.70
N LEU A 148 -6.84 0.06 -0.35
CA LEU A 148 -6.00 1.17 -0.77
C LEU A 148 -6.80 2.46 -0.83
N LEU A 149 -6.33 3.48 -0.14
CA LEU A 149 -6.83 4.85 -0.21
C LEU A 149 -5.84 5.69 -0.99
N THR A 150 -6.32 6.40 -2.00
CA THR A 150 -5.50 7.27 -2.84
C THR A 150 -6.09 8.66 -2.92
N THR A 151 -5.25 9.65 -3.22
CA THR A 151 -5.72 10.95 -3.70
C THR A 151 -6.40 10.79 -5.06
N LYS A 152 -7.11 11.82 -5.52
CA LYS A 152 -7.68 11.92 -6.87
C LYS A 152 -6.63 11.73 -7.98
N ASN A 153 -5.37 12.08 -7.70
CA ASN A 153 -4.25 11.94 -8.64
C ASN A 153 -3.59 10.55 -8.56
N GLY A 154 -4.14 9.66 -7.74
CA GLY A 154 -3.71 8.27 -7.63
C GLY A 154 -2.45 8.07 -6.78
N ILE A 155 -2.11 9.01 -5.89
CA ILE A 155 -1.03 8.84 -4.92
C ILE A 155 -1.57 8.02 -3.74
N PRO A 156 -0.98 6.87 -3.38
CA PRO A 156 -1.33 6.11 -2.19
C PRO A 156 -1.15 6.94 -0.91
N ILE A 157 -2.19 7.04 -0.08
CA ILE A 157 -2.19 7.81 1.17
C ILE A 157 -2.33 6.91 2.39
N ALA A 158 -3.09 5.85 2.27
CA ALA A 158 -3.24 4.85 3.30
C ALA A 158 -3.53 3.49 2.68
N PHE A 159 -3.15 2.44 3.38
CA PHE A 159 -3.52 1.09 3.02
C PHE A 159 -3.75 0.23 4.26
N HIS A 160 -4.51 -0.84 4.09
CA HIS A 160 -4.75 -1.81 5.15
C HIS A 160 -4.87 -3.22 4.56
N PHE A 161 -4.29 -4.21 5.25
CA PHE A 161 -4.38 -5.60 4.84
C PHE A 161 -5.50 -6.30 5.60
N THR A 162 -6.40 -6.94 4.85
CA THR A 162 -7.47 -7.75 5.41
C THR A 162 -7.38 -9.19 4.89
N PRO A 163 -7.78 -10.20 5.70
CA PRO A 163 -7.93 -11.56 5.19
C PRO A 163 -8.90 -11.61 4.00
N GLY A 164 -8.63 -12.50 3.04
CA GLY A 164 -9.40 -12.57 1.80
C GLY A 164 -10.94 -12.69 1.98
N LYS A 165 -11.41 -13.33 3.06
CA LYS A 165 -12.84 -13.47 3.37
C LYS A 165 -13.49 -12.17 3.90
N THR A 166 -12.70 -11.18 4.33
CA THR A 166 -13.24 -9.96 4.95
C THR A 166 -13.94 -9.10 3.90
N GLY A 167 -15.16 -8.64 4.21
CA GLY A 167 -15.90 -7.70 3.36
C GLY A 167 -15.28 -6.30 3.42
N ASP A 168 -15.30 -5.59 2.29
CA ASP A 168 -14.62 -4.31 2.12
C ASP A 168 -15.22 -3.20 3.01
N ALA A 169 -16.53 -3.21 3.24
CA ALA A 169 -17.21 -2.26 4.13
C ALA A 169 -16.69 -2.24 5.58
N LYS A 170 -16.07 -3.34 6.06
CA LYS A 170 -15.48 -3.38 7.41
C LYS A 170 -14.14 -2.67 7.51
N ALA A 171 -13.45 -2.47 6.40
CA ALA A 171 -12.12 -1.89 6.38
C ALA A 171 -12.13 -0.36 6.31
N ILE A 172 -13.21 0.23 5.77
CA ILE A 172 -13.27 1.67 5.48
C ILE A 172 -13.20 2.54 6.74
N GLY A 173 -13.76 2.09 7.87
CA GLY A 173 -13.75 2.85 9.13
C GLY A 173 -12.33 3.27 9.56
N LYS A 174 -11.36 2.35 9.47
CA LYS A 174 -9.95 2.64 9.81
C LYS A 174 -9.27 3.62 8.84
N MET A 175 -9.83 3.81 7.65
CA MET A 175 -9.29 4.73 6.64
C MET A 175 -9.84 6.14 6.80
N ILE A 176 -11.09 6.28 7.27
CA ILE A 176 -11.74 7.57 7.51
C ILE A 176 -10.96 8.39 8.54
N ASP A 177 -10.47 7.75 9.61
CA ASP A 177 -9.73 8.43 10.69
C ASP A 177 -8.41 9.08 10.23
N LYS A 178 -7.93 8.72 9.04
CA LYS A 178 -6.70 9.26 8.46
C LYS A 178 -6.90 10.46 7.55
N LEU A 179 -8.14 10.90 7.37
CA LEU A 179 -8.48 11.97 6.44
C LEU A 179 -8.83 13.26 7.16
N PRO A 180 -8.59 14.42 6.52
CA PRO A 180 -9.01 15.71 7.05
C PRO A 180 -10.54 15.82 7.05
N ALA A 181 -11.07 16.71 7.90
CA ALA A 181 -12.47 17.09 7.84
C ALA A 181 -12.84 17.64 6.44
N GLU A 182 -14.12 17.55 6.07
CA GLU A 182 -14.66 17.98 4.77
C GLU A 182 -14.18 17.16 3.56
N ALA A 183 -13.38 16.11 3.79
CA ALA A 183 -12.95 15.22 2.72
C ALA A 183 -14.13 14.46 2.09
N SER A 184 -14.01 14.19 0.78
CA SER A 184 -14.91 13.30 0.05
C SER A 184 -14.20 12.01 -0.33
N ILE A 185 -14.78 10.86 0.02
CA ILE A 185 -14.25 9.53 -0.32
C ILE A 185 -15.16 8.88 -1.35
N TYR A 186 -14.62 8.55 -2.51
CA TYR A 186 -15.30 7.77 -3.55
C TYR A 186 -15.01 6.29 -3.35
N ALA A 187 -16.06 5.47 -3.34
CA ALA A 187 -15.96 4.04 -3.10
C ALA A 187 -16.89 3.23 -4.00
N ASP A 188 -16.54 1.96 -4.27
CA ASP A 188 -17.43 1.02 -4.95
C ASP A 188 -18.60 0.59 -4.06
N SER A 189 -19.62 0.02 -4.65
CA SER A 189 -20.83 -0.51 -4.01
C SER A 189 -20.54 -1.56 -2.92
N ALA A 190 -19.39 -2.24 -2.97
CA ALA A 190 -18.95 -3.17 -1.94
C ALA A 190 -18.70 -2.51 -0.56
N TYR A 191 -18.52 -1.19 -0.54
CA TYR A 191 -18.32 -0.40 0.67
C TYR A 191 -19.61 0.16 1.26
N THR A 192 -20.78 -0.18 0.72
CA THR A 192 -22.07 0.32 1.22
C THR A 192 -22.29 -0.02 2.68
N ASN A 193 -22.36 1.01 3.53
CA ASN A 193 -22.70 0.92 4.94
C ASN A 193 -23.35 2.23 5.39
N TYR A 194 -24.66 2.30 5.35
CA TYR A 194 -25.41 3.54 5.63
C TYR A 194 -25.13 4.13 7.00
N LYS A 195 -24.99 3.27 8.04
CA LYS A 195 -24.66 3.74 9.40
C LYS A 195 -23.31 4.43 9.45
N LEU A 196 -22.31 3.87 8.76
CA LEU A 196 -20.98 4.45 8.70
C LEU A 196 -20.95 5.72 7.83
N GLU A 197 -21.76 5.78 6.77
CA GLU A 197 -21.90 6.98 5.94
C GLU A 197 -22.46 8.14 6.75
N ASP A 198 -23.52 7.90 7.54
CA ASP A 198 -24.14 8.89 8.39
C ASP A 198 -23.19 9.33 9.51
N PHE A 199 -22.56 8.38 10.20
CA PHE A 199 -21.53 8.66 11.21
C PHE A 199 -20.37 9.51 10.67
N ALA A 200 -19.82 9.15 9.49
CA ALA A 200 -18.73 9.89 8.89
C ALA A 200 -19.13 11.34 8.54
N LYS A 201 -20.38 11.54 8.08
CA LYS A 201 -20.89 12.85 7.76
C LYS A 201 -21.14 13.71 9.02
N GLU A 202 -21.77 13.15 10.04
CA GLU A 202 -22.18 13.85 11.25
C GLU A 202 -21.00 14.13 12.19
N GLU A 203 -20.18 13.12 12.47
CA GLU A 203 -19.11 13.21 13.48
C GLU A 203 -17.75 13.66 12.92
N LYS A 204 -17.50 13.41 11.62
CA LYS A 204 -16.19 13.68 10.99
C LYS A 204 -16.26 14.72 9.88
N CYS A 205 -17.44 15.21 9.51
CA CYS A 205 -17.65 16.06 8.34
C CYS A 205 -17.11 15.45 7.02
N ILE A 206 -17.04 14.10 6.91
CA ILE A 206 -16.51 13.41 5.75
C ILE A 206 -17.64 12.82 4.91
N LEU A 207 -17.64 13.10 3.59
CA LEU A 207 -18.66 12.61 2.67
C LEU A 207 -18.24 11.28 2.02
N LEU A 208 -18.92 10.17 2.37
CA LEU A 208 -18.74 8.88 1.71
C LEU A 208 -19.62 8.80 0.45
N LYS A 209 -19.03 8.98 -0.71
CA LYS A 209 -19.67 8.92 -2.04
C LYS A 209 -19.61 7.49 -2.60
N VAL A 210 -20.35 6.57 -1.97
CA VAL A 210 -20.39 5.16 -2.39
C VAL A 210 -21.26 4.99 -3.63
N GLN A 211 -20.80 4.24 -4.63
CA GLN A 211 -21.57 3.89 -5.83
C GLN A 211 -22.81 3.08 -5.44
N ARG A 212 -23.98 3.42 -5.96
CA ARG A 212 -25.24 2.78 -5.61
C ARG A 212 -25.59 1.67 -6.62
N LYS A 213 -26.11 0.57 -6.08
CA LYS A 213 -26.77 -0.49 -6.88
C LYS A 213 -28.20 -0.09 -7.16
N SER A 214 -28.83 -0.75 -8.13
CA SER A 214 -30.25 -0.52 -8.49
C SER A 214 -31.23 -0.72 -7.34
N ASN A 215 -30.91 -1.62 -6.41
CA ASN A 215 -31.71 -1.93 -5.22
C ASN A 215 -31.28 -1.14 -3.95
N SER A 216 -30.51 -0.07 -4.11
CA SER A 216 -30.05 0.75 -2.98
C SER A 216 -31.19 1.58 -2.40
N LYS A 217 -31.18 1.79 -1.06
CA LYS A 217 -32.10 2.70 -0.37
C LYS A 217 -31.85 4.18 -0.68
N ARG A 218 -30.66 4.52 -1.17
CA ARG A 218 -30.24 5.88 -1.57
C ARG A 218 -29.92 5.83 -3.05
N PHE A 219 -30.42 6.82 -3.81
CA PHE A 219 -30.25 6.89 -5.24
C PHE A 219 -29.23 7.98 -5.61
N ASP A 220 -28.48 7.73 -6.68
CA ASP A 220 -27.58 8.70 -7.27
C ASP A 220 -28.27 9.38 -8.49
N THR A 221 -28.04 10.66 -8.67
CA THR A 221 -28.35 11.35 -9.92
C THR A 221 -27.40 10.85 -11.02
N GLU A 222 -27.76 11.08 -12.30
CA GLU A 222 -26.87 10.69 -13.42
C GLU A 222 -25.51 11.39 -13.36
N GLN A 223 -25.45 12.64 -12.90
CA GLN A 223 -24.20 13.38 -12.71
C GLN A 223 -23.32 12.71 -11.64
N GLN A 224 -23.91 12.33 -10.50
CA GLN A 224 -23.20 11.64 -9.40
C GLN A 224 -22.70 10.26 -9.84
N LYS A 225 -23.48 9.51 -10.62
CA LYS A 225 -23.04 8.22 -11.16
C LYS A 225 -21.82 8.39 -12.05
N ASN A 226 -21.86 9.36 -12.97
CA ASN A 226 -20.76 9.64 -13.89
C ASN A 226 -19.50 10.11 -13.16
N GLU A 227 -19.63 10.95 -12.12
CA GLU A 227 -18.51 11.36 -11.27
C GLU A 227 -17.86 10.15 -10.58
N LYS A 228 -18.65 9.31 -9.91
CA LYS A 228 -18.20 8.10 -9.24
C LYS A 228 -17.50 7.12 -10.18
N LEU A 229 -18.02 6.92 -11.38
CA LEU A 229 -17.40 6.08 -12.42
C LEU A 229 -16.04 6.62 -12.87
N LYS A 230 -15.92 7.95 -13.08
CA LYS A 230 -14.63 8.58 -13.42
C LYS A 230 -13.59 8.38 -12.32
N MET A 231 -14.00 8.54 -11.06
CA MET A 231 -13.10 8.36 -9.92
C MET A 231 -12.66 6.89 -9.77
N ARG A 232 -13.57 5.95 -9.95
CA ARG A 232 -13.24 4.52 -9.92
C ARG A 232 -12.16 4.14 -10.94
N LYS A 233 -12.26 4.62 -12.17
CA LYS A 233 -11.23 4.38 -13.21
C LYS A 233 -9.84 4.82 -12.77
N LYS A 234 -9.73 5.91 -11.99
CA LYS A 234 -8.44 6.41 -11.51
C LYS A 234 -7.79 5.47 -10.50
N VAL A 235 -8.55 4.95 -9.53
CA VAL A 235 -7.98 3.99 -8.55
C VAL A 235 -7.66 2.66 -9.21
N GLU A 236 -8.44 2.20 -10.17
CA GLU A 236 -8.14 1.00 -10.96
C GLU A 236 -6.79 1.14 -11.70
N THR A 237 -6.51 2.33 -12.25
CA THR A 237 -5.20 2.65 -12.84
C THR A 237 -4.08 2.57 -11.79
N THR A 238 -4.28 3.15 -10.61
CA THR A 238 -3.29 3.09 -9.51
C THR A 238 -3.03 1.66 -9.06
N ILE A 239 -4.08 0.85 -8.91
CA ILE A 239 -3.97 -0.57 -8.58
C ILE A 239 -3.20 -1.32 -9.66
N SER A 240 -3.46 -1.01 -10.93
CA SER A 240 -2.72 -1.58 -12.06
C SER A 240 -1.23 -1.22 -11.98
N ASP A 241 -0.90 0.03 -11.66
CA ASP A 241 0.48 0.48 -11.53
C ASP A 241 1.21 -0.24 -10.38
N ILE A 242 0.54 -0.44 -9.23
CA ILE A 242 1.10 -1.27 -8.13
C ILE A 242 1.36 -2.71 -8.62
N LYS A 243 0.39 -3.32 -9.31
CA LYS A 243 0.51 -4.69 -9.81
C LYS A 243 1.61 -4.87 -10.84
N LYS A 244 1.94 -3.84 -11.63
CA LYS A 244 3.09 -3.86 -12.55
C LYS A 244 4.43 -3.98 -11.83
N LEU A 245 4.51 -3.56 -10.56
CA LEU A 245 5.71 -3.73 -9.73
C LEU A 245 5.84 -5.16 -9.17
N PHE A 246 4.77 -5.96 -9.21
CA PHE A 246 4.78 -7.30 -8.64
C PHE A 246 5.58 -8.27 -9.52
N PRO A 247 6.31 -9.21 -8.91
CA PRO A 247 6.78 -10.38 -9.63
C PRO A 247 5.58 -11.27 -9.99
N ARG A 248 5.79 -12.24 -10.88
CA ARG A 248 4.78 -13.27 -11.19
C ARG A 248 4.24 -13.95 -9.92
N THR A 249 5.09 -14.15 -8.92
CA THR A 249 4.73 -14.70 -7.61
C THR A 249 5.53 -13.98 -6.53
N ILE A 250 4.86 -13.46 -5.51
CA ILE A 250 5.52 -12.84 -4.36
C ILE A 250 6.02 -13.95 -3.43
N HIS A 251 7.33 -14.15 -3.42
CA HIS A 251 7.95 -15.15 -2.55
C HIS A 251 8.13 -14.61 -1.13
N ALA A 252 7.55 -15.30 -0.16
CA ALA A 252 7.75 -15.04 1.27
C ALA A 252 7.62 -16.37 2.05
N VAL A 253 8.29 -16.45 3.18
CA VAL A 253 8.24 -17.61 4.08
C VAL A 253 7.25 -17.38 5.22
N THR A 254 7.08 -16.13 5.62
CA THR A 254 6.20 -15.71 6.72
C THR A 254 5.16 -14.70 6.25
N LEU A 255 4.04 -14.61 6.98
CA LEU A 255 3.04 -13.58 6.72
C LEU A 255 3.64 -12.16 6.84
N ASN A 256 4.43 -11.91 7.88
CA ASN A 256 5.09 -10.61 8.06
C ASN A 256 5.97 -10.24 6.86
N GLY A 257 6.81 -11.16 6.39
CA GLY A 257 7.65 -10.93 5.20
C GLY A 257 6.83 -10.70 3.92
N PHE A 258 5.67 -11.36 3.79
CA PHE A 258 4.76 -11.11 2.68
C PHE A 258 4.16 -9.69 2.76
N LEU A 259 3.71 -9.27 3.94
CA LEU A 259 3.13 -7.95 4.16
C LEU A 259 4.17 -6.83 3.99
N ILE A 260 5.41 -7.01 4.47
CA ILE A 260 6.53 -6.07 4.23
C ILE A 260 6.73 -5.86 2.72
N LYS A 261 6.74 -6.93 1.92
CA LYS A 261 6.87 -6.79 0.45
C LYS A 261 5.70 -6.03 -0.16
N LEU A 262 4.48 -6.29 0.27
CA LEU A 262 3.32 -5.52 -0.19
C LEU A 262 3.41 -4.04 0.18
N THR A 263 3.83 -3.74 1.42
CA THR A 263 4.09 -2.37 1.87
C THR A 263 5.12 -1.69 0.96
N LEU A 264 6.22 -2.37 0.64
CA LEU A 264 7.26 -1.84 -0.24
C LEU A 264 6.75 -1.52 -1.65
N PHE A 265 5.84 -2.33 -2.22
CA PHE A 265 5.27 -2.05 -3.53
C PHE A 265 4.33 -0.82 -3.49
N VAL A 266 3.49 -0.71 -2.45
CA VAL A 266 2.60 0.45 -2.28
C VAL A 266 3.41 1.72 -2.04
N PHE A 267 4.40 1.66 -1.16
CA PHE A 267 5.29 2.77 -0.83
C PHE A 267 6.16 3.17 -2.02
N GLY A 268 6.71 2.19 -2.74
CA GLY A 268 7.48 2.46 -3.96
C GLY A 268 6.66 3.19 -5.03
N LEU A 269 5.37 2.85 -5.20
CA LEU A 269 4.49 3.61 -6.10
C LEU A 269 4.23 5.03 -5.58
N GLN A 270 3.99 5.20 -4.27
CA GLN A 270 3.83 6.52 -3.66
C GLN A 270 5.03 7.41 -4.01
N LEU A 271 6.24 6.98 -3.72
CA LEU A 271 7.47 7.73 -4.02
C LEU A 271 7.66 7.99 -5.51
N ASN A 272 7.34 7.01 -6.36
CA ASN A 272 7.44 7.20 -7.81
C ASN A 272 6.50 8.27 -8.35
N LYS A 273 5.32 8.44 -7.75
CA LYS A 273 4.34 9.47 -8.17
C LYS A 273 4.60 10.84 -7.53
N SER A 274 5.40 10.88 -6.48
CA SER A 274 5.61 12.08 -5.67
C SER A 274 6.94 12.79 -5.95
N ILE A 275 7.95 12.03 -6.36
CA ILE A 275 9.31 12.52 -6.66
C ILE A 275 9.51 12.48 -8.20
N ASN A 276 8.67 13.20 -8.92
CA ASN A 276 8.84 13.40 -10.36
C ASN A 276 9.23 14.86 -10.64
#